data_74c50110dd81afa63e40e007eeb6a2cd
#
_entry.id   74c50110dd81afa63e40e007eeb6a2cd
#
_cell.length_a   1.000
_cell.length_b   1.000
_cell.length_c   1.000
_cell.angle_alpha   90.00
_cell.angle_beta   90.00
_cell.angle_gamma   90.00
#
_symmetry.space_group_name_H-M   'P 1'
#
loop_
_entity.id
_entity.type
_entity.pdbx_description
1 polymer ?
#
loop_
_entity_poly.entity_id
_entity_poly.type
_entity_poly.pdbx_seq_one_letter_code
_entity_poly.pdbx_strand_id
1 'polypeptide(L)'
;MQRGAQRLSIAAVLFADRVRAEIAIVRLRIRISEVQTRIDELHQSIGRKVVNLAMGDALPKMSEQLIQNEEISDAMQELIDRKQELEELNAKIKSEQNLFKFAPKRKGDASV
;
A
#
# COMPACT_ATOMS: atom_id res chain seq x y z
N MET A 1 -33.56 33.88 0.43
CA MET A 1 -33.75 32.43 0.17
C MET A 1 -32.76 31.85 -0.80
N GLN A 2 -32.42 32.48 -1.89
CA GLN A 2 -31.45 31.98 -2.85
C GLN A 2 -30.05 31.81 -2.24
N ARG A 3 -29.64 32.74 -1.38
CA ARG A 3 -28.34 32.66 -0.70
C ARG A 3 -28.23 31.47 0.25
N GLY A 4 -29.32 31.14 0.94
CA GLY A 4 -29.37 29.97 1.82
C GLY A 4 -29.28 28.66 1.07
N ALA A 5 -29.97 28.55 -0.07
CA ALA A 5 -29.91 27.36 -0.93
C ALA A 5 -28.50 27.17 -1.53
N GLN A 6 -27.85 28.26 -1.94
CA GLN A 6 -26.50 28.21 -2.46
C GLN A 6 -25.49 27.76 -1.39
N ARG A 7 -25.60 28.25 -0.16
CA ARG A 7 -24.76 27.86 0.95
C ARG A 7 -24.92 26.37 1.28
N LEU A 8 -26.16 25.88 1.30
CA LEU A 8 -26.44 24.46 1.52
C LEU A 8 -25.85 23.60 0.41
N SER A 9 -25.97 24.07 -0.85
CA SER A 9 -25.41 23.35 -2.00
C SER A 9 -23.89 23.28 -1.94
N ILE A 10 -23.21 24.37 -1.59
CA ILE A 10 -21.76 24.41 -1.43
C ILE A 10 -21.33 23.50 -0.29
N ALA A 11 -22.01 23.55 0.86
CA ALA A 11 -21.71 22.69 2.00
C ALA A 11 -21.89 21.21 1.65
N ALA A 12 -22.92 20.87 0.89
CA ALA A 12 -23.15 19.49 0.44
C ALA A 12 -22.05 19.01 -0.50
N VAL A 13 -21.59 19.87 -1.41
CA VAL A 13 -20.49 19.54 -2.33
C VAL A 13 -19.19 19.32 -1.56
N LEU A 14 -18.86 20.21 -0.62
CA LEU A 14 -17.66 20.09 0.21
C LEU A 14 -17.70 18.82 1.07
N PHE A 15 -18.85 18.51 1.64
CA PHE A 15 -19.06 17.29 2.40
C PHE A 15 -18.87 16.05 1.53
N ALA A 16 -19.45 16.04 0.34
CA ALA A 16 -19.33 14.93 -0.60
C ALA A 16 -17.87 14.71 -1.03
N ASP A 17 -17.14 15.78 -1.30
CA ASP A 17 -15.72 15.71 -1.65
C ASP A 17 -14.89 15.14 -0.50
N ARG A 18 -15.19 15.56 0.72
CA ARG A 18 -14.50 15.04 1.91
C ARG A 18 -14.77 13.55 2.11
N VAL A 19 -16.02 13.12 1.96
CA VAL A 19 -16.38 11.71 2.07
C VAL A 19 -15.67 10.88 1.01
N ARG A 20 -15.63 11.37 -0.23
CA ARG A 20 -14.90 10.70 -1.32
C ARG A 20 -13.42 10.54 -1.00
N ALA A 21 -12.78 11.59 -0.47
CA ALA A 21 -11.38 11.55 -0.07
C ALA A 21 -11.15 10.54 1.05
N GLU A 22 -12.02 10.50 2.04
CA GLU A 22 -11.93 9.53 3.13
C GLU A 22 -12.13 8.10 2.63
N ILE A 23 -13.07 7.86 1.74
CA ILE A 23 -13.29 6.55 1.12
C ILE A 23 -12.05 6.13 0.33
N ALA A 24 -11.45 7.04 -0.43
CA ALA A 24 -10.23 6.75 -1.18
C ALA A 24 -9.09 6.33 -0.25
N ILE A 25 -8.91 7.02 0.87
CA ILE A 25 -7.89 6.69 1.87
C ILE A 25 -8.16 5.32 2.48
N VAL A 26 -9.41 5.01 2.84
CA VAL A 26 -9.79 3.72 3.40
C VAL A 26 -9.50 2.59 2.41
N ARG A 27 -9.86 2.76 1.15
CA ARG A 27 -9.57 1.78 0.09
C ARG A 27 -8.07 1.54 -0.07
N LEU A 28 -7.28 2.60 -0.03
CA LEU A 28 -5.82 2.49 -0.11
C LEU A 28 -5.26 1.73 1.11
N ARG A 29 -5.76 2.00 2.30
CA ARG A 29 -5.35 1.28 3.51
C ARG A 29 -5.69 -0.21 3.45
N ILE A 30 -6.87 -0.55 2.95
CA ILE A 30 -7.28 -1.95 2.76
C ILE A 30 -6.33 -2.62 1.78
N ARG A 31 -6.03 -1.98 0.66
CA ARG A 31 -5.10 -2.54 -0.32
C ARG A 31 -3.70 -2.70 0.24
N ILE A 32 -3.22 -1.72 0.99
CA ILE A 32 -1.92 -1.80 1.68
C ILE A 32 -1.89 -3.02 2.61
N SER A 33 -2.94 -3.22 3.40
CA SER A 33 -3.04 -4.37 4.30
C SER A 33 -3.01 -5.70 3.54
N GLU A 34 -3.72 -5.79 2.43
CA GLU A 34 -3.71 -6.99 1.57
C GLU A 34 -2.31 -7.25 1.01
N VAL A 35 -1.63 -6.22 0.53
CA VAL A 35 -0.29 -6.33 -0.03
C VAL A 35 0.72 -6.74 1.06
N GLN A 36 0.62 -6.16 2.25
CA GLN A 36 1.48 -6.54 3.38
C GLN A 36 1.28 -7.99 3.78
N THR A 37 0.04 -8.46 3.84
CA THR A 37 -0.28 -9.86 4.11
C THR A 37 0.35 -10.77 3.04
N ARG A 38 0.24 -10.39 1.78
CA ARG A 38 0.84 -11.17 0.70
C ARG A 38 2.37 -11.21 0.79
N ILE A 39 2.99 -10.08 1.14
CA ILE A 39 4.44 -10.02 1.37
C ILE A 39 4.84 -10.99 2.49
N ASP A 40 4.10 -11.00 3.60
CA ASP A 40 4.38 -11.92 4.72
C ASP A 40 4.22 -13.38 4.31
N GLU A 41 3.18 -13.70 3.55
CA GLU A 41 2.96 -15.05 3.01
C GLU A 41 4.11 -15.48 2.10
N LEU A 42 4.60 -14.57 1.26
CA LEU A 42 5.73 -14.84 0.36
C LEU A 42 7.02 -15.07 1.15
N HIS A 43 7.29 -14.28 2.18
CA HIS A 43 8.43 -14.48 3.06
C HIS A 43 8.37 -15.86 3.72
N GLN A 44 7.21 -16.25 4.22
CA GLN A 44 7.03 -17.56 4.84
C GLN A 44 7.22 -18.70 3.84
N SER A 45 6.67 -18.55 2.65
CA SER A 45 6.78 -19.55 1.59
C SER A 45 8.24 -19.73 1.14
N ILE A 46 8.93 -18.63 0.91
CA ILE A 46 10.35 -18.66 0.55
C ILE A 46 11.17 -19.29 1.67
N GLY A 47 10.92 -18.88 2.93
CA GLY A 47 11.61 -19.41 4.08
C GLY A 47 11.44 -20.91 4.23
N ARG A 48 10.22 -21.44 4.05
CA ARG A 48 9.95 -22.88 4.10
C ARG A 48 10.71 -23.63 3.02
N LYS A 49 10.70 -23.11 1.79
CA LYS A 49 11.40 -23.73 0.67
C LYS A 49 12.91 -23.75 0.88
N VAL A 50 13.47 -22.66 1.40
CA VAL A 50 14.90 -22.60 1.75
C VAL A 50 15.25 -23.63 2.82
N VAL A 51 14.44 -23.73 3.87
CA VAL A 51 14.64 -24.70 4.95
C VAL A 51 14.56 -26.13 4.41
N ASN A 52 13.57 -26.43 3.57
CA ASN A 52 13.40 -27.74 2.97
C ASN A 52 14.61 -28.13 2.10
N LEU A 53 15.14 -27.18 1.33
CA LEU A 53 16.34 -27.42 0.55
C LEU A 53 17.55 -27.64 1.44
N ALA A 54 17.67 -26.88 2.52
CA ALA A 54 18.77 -27.04 3.48
C ALA A 54 18.75 -28.39 4.19
N MET A 55 17.57 -28.92 4.48
CA MET A 55 17.38 -30.21 5.14
C MET A 55 17.56 -31.42 4.21
N GLY A 56 17.63 -31.21 2.91
CA GLY A 56 17.69 -32.23 1.88
C GLY A 56 19.06 -32.46 1.29
N ASP A 57 20.14 -32.55 2.08
CA ASP A 57 21.53 -32.84 1.62
C ASP A 57 22.09 -31.90 0.56
N ALA A 58 21.47 -30.74 0.38
CA ALA A 58 21.77 -29.82 -0.71
C ALA A 58 22.58 -28.61 -0.27
N LEU A 59 23.10 -28.61 0.95
CA LEU A 59 23.82 -27.46 1.51
C LEU A 59 24.96 -26.92 0.62
N PRO A 60 25.84 -27.78 0.02
CA PRO A 60 26.91 -27.28 -0.84
C PRO A 60 26.43 -26.61 -2.14
N LYS A 61 25.24 -26.95 -2.58
CA LYS A 61 24.65 -26.45 -3.83
C LYS A 61 23.42 -25.56 -3.58
N MET A 62 23.20 -25.17 -2.34
CA MET A 62 22.00 -24.45 -1.94
C MET A 62 21.79 -23.16 -2.70
N SER A 63 22.86 -22.38 -2.90
CA SER A 63 22.75 -21.12 -3.64
C SER A 63 22.37 -21.34 -5.11
N GLU A 64 22.96 -22.35 -5.75
CA GLU A 64 22.60 -22.71 -7.13
C GLU A 64 21.17 -23.22 -7.22
N GLN A 65 20.75 -24.05 -6.27
CA GLN A 65 19.39 -24.58 -6.24
C GLN A 65 18.35 -23.51 -5.96
N LEU A 66 18.67 -22.53 -5.14
CA LEU A 66 17.79 -21.39 -4.89
C LEU A 66 17.57 -20.58 -6.17
N ILE A 67 18.64 -20.35 -6.93
CA ILE A 67 18.57 -19.60 -8.19
C ILE A 67 17.81 -20.40 -9.25
N GLN A 68 18.01 -21.72 -9.30
CA GLN A 68 17.38 -22.60 -10.30
C GLN A 68 15.97 -23.03 -9.94
N ASN A 69 15.53 -22.82 -8.72
CA ASN A 69 14.19 -23.20 -8.28
C ASN A 69 13.19 -22.17 -8.79
N GLU A 70 12.37 -22.56 -9.75
CA GLU A 70 11.36 -21.69 -10.35
C GLU A 70 10.35 -21.17 -9.32
N GLU A 71 9.94 -21.99 -8.37
CA GLU A 71 8.96 -21.58 -7.36
C GLU A 71 9.54 -20.48 -6.46
N ILE A 72 10.81 -20.60 -6.07
CA ILE A 72 11.49 -19.57 -5.28
C ILE A 72 11.71 -18.33 -6.11
N SER A 73 12.16 -18.48 -7.35
CA SER A 73 12.37 -17.37 -8.27
C SER A 73 11.08 -16.60 -8.52
N ASP A 74 9.98 -17.31 -8.79
CA ASP A 74 8.67 -16.69 -9.01
C ASP A 74 8.17 -16.00 -7.74
N ALA A 75 8.35 -16.62 -6.58
CA ALA A 75 7.96 -16.02 -5.30
C ALA A 75 8.78 -14.77 -5.00
N MET A 76 10.06 -14.78 -5.30
CA MET A 76 10.94 -13.61 -5.12
C MET A 76 10.54 -12.48 -6.06
N GLN A 77 10.20 -12.79 -7.30
CA GLN A 77 9.74 -11.78 -8.27
C GLN A 77 8.41 -11.17 -7.81
N GLU A 78 7.47 -11.99 -7.37
CA GLU A 78 6.22 -11.49 -6.81
C GLU A 78 6.46 -10.63 -5.58
N LEU A 79 7.40 -11.02 -4.72
CA LEU A 79 7.78 -10.25 -3.54
C LEU A 79 8.28 -8.85 -3.93
N ILE A 80 9.14 -8.78 -4.93
CA ILE A 80 9.64 -7.50 -5.46
C ILE A 80 8.47 -6.65 -5.97
N ASP A 81 7.60 -7.25 -6.76
CA ASP A 81 6.43 -6.57 -7.31
C ASP A 81 5.49 -6.06 -6.22
N ARG A 82 5.25 -6.86 -5.19
CA ARG A 82 4.39 -6.44 -4.06
C ARG A 82 5.03 -5.34 -3.23
N LYS A 83 6.34 -5.40 -3.03
CA LYS A 83 7.05 -4.33 -2.31
C LYS A 83 7.01 -3.02 -3.08
N GLN A 84 7.15 -3.06 -4.39
CA GLN A 84 7.01 -1.89 -5.23
C GLN A 84 5.59 -1.33 -5.19
N GLU A 85 4.59 -2.20 -5.28
CA GLU A 85 3.20 -1.80 -5.14
C GLU A 85 2.94 -1.13 -3.79
N LEU A 86 3.51 -1.67 -2.73
CA LEU A 86 3.39 -1.10 -1.39
C LEU A 86 3.95 0.33 -1.32
N GLU A 87 5.12 0.56 -1.91
CA GLU A 87 5.72 1.89 -1.98
C GLU A 87 4.82 2.87 -2.74
N GLU A 88 4.28 2.43 -3.87
CA GLU A 88 3.36 3.24 -4.67
C GLU A 88 2.07 3.57 -3.91
N LEU A 89 1.52 2.59 -3.21
CA LEU A 89 0.32 2.79 -2.39
C LEU A 89 0.58 3.72 -1.22
N ASN A 90 1.72 3.59 -0.55
CA ASN A 90 2.10 4.48 0.55
C ASN A 90 2.30 5.91 0.06
N ALA A 91 2.92 6.09 -1.10
CA ALA A 91 3.07 7.40 -1.71
C ALA A 91 1.71 8.00 -2.08
N LYS A 92 0.81 7.19 -2.59
CA LYS A 92 -0.53 7.60 -2.98
C LYS A 92 -1.38 8.02 -1.78
N ILE A 93 -1.35 7.23 -0.69
CA ILE A 93 -2.09 7.57 0.52
C ILE A 93 -1.54 8.84 1.15
N LYS A 94 -0.24 9.01 1.13
CA LYS A 94 0.41 10.22 1.64
C LYS A 94 0.02 11.45 0.85
N SER A 95 -0.06 11.32 -0.48
CA SER A 95 -0.54 12.37 -1.37
C SER A 95 -1.99 12.75 -1.06
N GLU A 96 -2.86 11.76 -0.90
CA GLU A 96 -4.27 11.99 -0.55
C GLU A 96 -4.41 12.66 0.82
N GLN A 97 -3.64 12.20 1.81
CA GLN A 97 -3.64 12.79 3.13
C GLN A 97 -3.13 14.24 3.11
N ASN A 98 -2.10 14.52 2.32
CA ASN A 98 -1.56 15.86 2.19
C ASN A 98 -2.56 16.82 1.55
N LEU A 99 -3.25 16.37 0.52
CA LEU A 99 -4.34 17.15 -0.10
C LEU A 99 -5.44 17.46 0.92
N PHE A 100 -5.78 16.47 1.73
CA PHE A 100 -6.80 16.58 2.74
C PHE A 100 -6.40 17.53 3.86
N LYS A 101 -5.15 17.44 4.33
CA LYS A 101 -4.61 18.30 5.38
C LYS A 101 -4.33 19.71 4.90
N PHE A 102 -3.93 19.86 3.67
CA PHE A 102 -3.50 21.13 3.10
C PHE A 102 -4.65 22.16 3.08
N ALA A 103 -5.85 21.74 2.69
CA ALA A 103 -7.01 22.62 2.60
C ALA A 103 -7.38 23.25 3.95
N PRO A 104 -7.53 22.51 5.08
CA PRO A 104 -7.83 23.13 6.37
C PRO A 104 -6.65 23.80 7.04
N LYS A 105 -5.43 23.35 6.80
CA LYS A 105 -4.22 23.91 7.44
C LYS A 105 -3.65 25.12 6.71
N ARG A 106 -4.09 25.38 5.53
CA ARG A 106 -3.54 26.43 4.69
C ARG A 106 -3.49 27.78 5.37
N LYS A 107 -4.52 28.12 6.12
CA LYS A 107 -4.57 29.37 6.88
C LYS A 107 -3.67 29.34 8.10
N GLY A 108 -3.59 28.22 8.76
CA GLY A 108 -2.74 28.04 9.93
C GLY A 108 -1.27 27.99 9.57
N ASP A 109 -0.91 27.31 8.52
CA ASP A 109 0.47 27.16 8.07
C ASP A 109 1.04 28.48 7.53
N ALA A 110 0.21 29.30 6.94
CA ALA A 110 0.62 30.62 6.47
C ALA A 110 1.04 31.55 7.61
N SER A 111 0.57 31.32 8.82
CA SER A 111 0.91 32.09 9.99
C SER A 111 2.16 31.58 10.70
N VAL A 112 2.63 30.43 10.36
CA VAL A 112 3.83 29.82 10.91
C VAL A 112 5.01 30.00 10.00
#